data_1c0d9f4143f670e38a0621cdcf0b0be6
#
_entry.id   1c0d9f4143f670e38a0621cdcf0b0be6
#
_cell.length_a   1.000
_cell.length_b   1.000
_cell.length_c   1.000
_cell.angle_alpha   90.00
_cell.angle_beta   90.00
_cell.angle_gamma   90.00
#
_symmetry.space_group_name_H-M   'P 1'
#
loop_
_entity.id
_entity.type
_entity.pdbx_description
1 polymer ?
#
loop_
_entity_poly.entity_id
_entity_poly.type
_entity_poly.pdbx_seq_one_letter_code
_entity_poly.pdbx_strand_id
1 'polypeptide(L)'
;MANLNSTPSGERIHIAFFGRRNVGKSSLVNAITGQSIALVSDVKGTTTDPVKKAMELLPLGPVVIIDTPGLDDEGELGAMRVKSAKRVINYTDIAVLVVDAQTGLSQLDKELLKIFEAKEIPCLTVYNKCDLIKLEGEICVSAKTGEGIDTLKELIAKSVKNQANTKRVVGDLIEKNDLIVLVTPIDESAPKGRLILPQQQTIRDILDSGAIAVVTKDTELEETLKSLGK
;
A
#
# COMPACT_ATOMS: atom_id res chain seq x y z
N MET A 1 -9.17 19.12 13.66
CA MET A 1 -9.41 17.75 13.14
C MET A 1 -9.24 17.82 11.64
N ALA A 2 -8.19 17.21 11.09
CA ALA A 2 -8.00 17.15 9.64
C ALA A 2 -9.14 16.32 9.04
N ASN A 3 -9.81 16.87 8.02
CA ASN A 3 -10.94 16.23 7.37
C ASN A 3 -10.43 14.96 6.67
N LEU A 4 -10.89 13.78 7.08
CA LEU A 4 -10.55 12.46 6.50
C LEU A 4 -10.74 12.40 4.96
N ASN A 5 -11.54 13.31 4.40
CA ASN A 5 -11.78 13.45 2.96
C ASN A 5 -10.78 14.35 2.22
N SER A 6 -9.79 14.94 2.91
CA SER A 6 -8.86 15.90 2.30
C SER A 6 -7.64 15.24 1.64
N THR A 7 -7.31 14.00 1.99
CA THR A 7 -6.18 13.28 1.37
C THR A 7 -6.67 12.50 0.15
N PRO A 8 -6.16 12.81 -1.07
CA PRO A 8 -6.51 12.07 -2.28
C PRO A 8 -6.20 10.57 -2.14
N SER A 9 -6.99 9.72 -2.78
CA SER A 9 -6.79 8.26 -2.71
C SER A 9 -5.40 7.82 -3.16
N GLY A 10 -4.76 8.55 -4.08
CA GLY A 10 -3.42 8.27 -4.59
C GLY A 10 -2.28 8.58 -3.60
N GLU A 11 -2.55 9.36 -2.53
CA GLU A 11 -1.57 9.66 -1.48
C GLU A 11 -1.66 8.71 -0.29
N ARG A 12 -2.66 7.83 -0.28
CA ARG A 12 -2.88 6.89 0.82
C ARG A 12 -2.08 5.64 0.60
N ILE A 13 -1.51 5.11 1.66
CA ILE A 13 -0.79 3.84 1.63
C ILE A 13 -1.79 2.70 1.43
N HIS A 14 -1.56 1.87 0.42
CA HIS A 14 -2.40 0.72 0.10
C HIS A 14 -1.85 -0.53 0.78
N ILE A 15 -2.57 -1.02 1.78
CA ILE A 15 -2.25 -2.24 2.54
C ILE A 15 -3.19 -3.34 2.08
N ALA A 16 -2.67 -4.37 1.41
CA ALA A 16 -3.48 -5.46 0.90
C ALA A 16 -3.23 -6.76 1.67
N PHE A 17 -4.34 -7.43 2.04
CA PHE A 17 -4.35 -8.69 2.77
C PHE A 17 -4.57 -9.85 1.81
N PHE A 18 -3.58 -10.73 1.72
CA PHE A 18 -3.58 -11.92 0.88
C PHE A 18 -3.62 -13.21 1.73
N GLY A 19 -3.95 -14.31 1.12
CA GLY A 19 -3.94 -15.63 1.74
C GLY A 19 -5.14 -16.50 1.32
N ARG A 20 -5.10 -17.76 1.69
CA ARG A 20 -6.13 -18.75 1.35
C ARG A 20 -7.49 -18.42 1.96
N ARG A 21 -8.50 -19.13 1.50
CA ARG A 21 -9.84 -19.10 2.10
C ARG A 21 -9.77 -19.58 3.57
N ASN A 22 -10.59 -19.01 4.42
CA ASN A 22 -10.76 -19.39 5.84
C ASN A 22 -9.54 -19.21 6.76
N VAL A 23 -8.43 -18.59 6.28
CA VAL A 23 -7.29 -18.21 7.15
C VAL A 23 -7.61 -17.05 8.08
N GLY A 24 -8.76 -16.38 7.87
CA GLY A 24 -9.23 -15.28 8.72
C GLY A 24 -8.80 -13.89 8.28
N LYS A 25 -8.52 -13.67 6.97
CA LYS A 25 -8.17 -12.33 6.42
C LYS A 25 -9.16 -11.25 6.83
N SER A 26 -10.44 -11.44 6.51
CA SER A 26 -11.50 -10.46 6.81
C SER A 26 -11.66 -10.24 8.31
N SER A 27 -11.53 -11.29 9.13
CA SER A 27 -11.53 -11.17 10.59
C SER A 27 -10.33 -10.36 11.10
N LEU A 28 -9.15 -10.58 10.51
CA LEU A 28 -7.94 -9.85 10.84
C LEU A 28 -8.04 -8.37 10.44
N VAL A 29 -8.57 -8.09 9.25
CA VAL A 29 -8.86 -6.72 8.79
C VAL A 29 -9.82 -6.02 9.77
N ASN A 30 -10.89 -6.68 10.20
CA ASN A 30 -11.82 -6.14 11.19
C ASN A 30 -11.15 -5.88 12.56
N ALA A 31 -10.30 -6.79 13.02
CA ALA A 31 -9.57 -6.64 14.28
C ALA A 31 -8.58 -5.46 14.22
N ILE A 32 -7.84 -5.29 13.11
CA ILE A 32 -6.90 -4.18 12.91
C ILE A 32 -7.63 -2.84 12.89
N THR A 33 -8.78 -2.78 12.22
CA THR A 33 -9.51 -1.53 11.98
C THR A 33 -10.45 -1.15 13.12
N GLY A 34 -10.73 -2.06 14.05
CA GLY A 34 -11.72 -1.87 15.10
C GLY A 34 -13.15 -1.71 14.60
N GLN A 35 -13.42 -2.08 13.35
CA GLN A 35 -14.72 -1.91 12.69
C GLN A 35 -15.07 -3.18 11.91
N SER A 36 -16.34 -3.53 11.81
CA SER A 36 -16.84 -4.56 10.89
C SER A 36 -16.78 -4.04 9.45
N ILE A 37 -15.59 -4.06 8.85
CA ILE A 37 -15.32 -3.53 7.51
C ILE A 37 -15.51 -4.58 6.45
N ALA A 38 -15.06 -5.81 6.73
CA ALA A 38 -15.30 -6.91 5.84
C ALA A 38 -16.80 -7.21 5.89
N LEU A 39 -17.47 -6.95 4.80
CA LEU A 39 -18.77 -7.57 4.55
C LEU A 39 -18.51 -9.08 4.60
N VAL A 40 -18.79 -9.67 5.76
CA VAL A 40 -19.08 -11.10 5.84
C VAL A 40 -20.34 -11.23 5.03
N SER A 41 -20.17 -11.48 3.72
CA SER A 41 -21.30 -11.84 2.86
C SER A 41 -21.80 -13.15 3.41
N ASP A 42 -22.96 -13.15 4.06
CA ASP A 42 -23.69 -14.36 4.48
C ASP A 42 -24.12 -15.21 3.28
N VAL A 43 -23.88 -14.73 2.05
CA VAL A 43 -24.09 -15.45 0.81
C VAL A 43 -22.81 -16.14 0.40
N LYS A 44 -22.73 -17.43 0.68
CA LYS A 44 -21.67 -18.32 0.19
C LYS A 44 -21.57 -18.18 -1.34
N GLY A 45 -20.50 -17.56 -1.85
CA GLY A 45 -20.07 -17.83 -3.21
C GLY A 45 -19.84 -16.67 -4.19
N THR A 46 -19.91 -15.38 -3.85
CA THR A 46 -19.97 -14.35 -4.90
C THR A 46 -19.00 -13.16 -4.83
N THR A 47 -18.07 -13.06 -3.89
CA THR A 47 -17.10 -11.95 -3.91
C THR A 47 -15.82 -12.37 -4.62
N THR A 48 -15.77 -12.13 -5.92
CA THR A 48 -14.53 -12.21 -6.73
C THR A 48 -13.75 -10.89 -6.71
N ASP A 49 -14.34 -9.81 -6.24
CA ASP A 49 -13.73 -8.49 -6.26
C ASP A 49 -13.15 -8.11 -4.89
N PRO A 50 -11.97 -7.44 -4.86
CA PRO A 50 -11.34 -6.97 -3.63
C PRO A 50 -12.15 -5.83 -3.02
N VAL A 51 -12.35 -5.87 -1.70
CA VAL A 51 -13.02 -4.81 -0.95
C VAL A 51 -11.98 -3.77 -0.54
N LYS A 52 -12.17 -2.51 -0.96
CA LYS A 52 -11.30 -1.38 -0.61
C LYS A 52 -12.01 -0.48 0.38
N LYS A 53 -11.32 -0.08 1.44
CA LYS A 53 -11.80 0.92 2.37
C LYS A 53 -10.71 1.90 2.76
N ALA A 54 -10.98 3.19 2.52
CA ALA A 54 -10.14 4.28 2.97
C ALA A 54 -10.43 4.58 4.45
N MET A 55 -9.39 4.70 5.27
CA MET A 55 -9.51 4.97 6.69
C MET A 55 -8.24 5.58 7.28
N GLU A 56 -8.29 5.95 8.53
CA GLU A 56 -7.12 6.31 9.32
C GLU A 56 -6.70 5.14 10.20
N LEU A 57 -5.44 4.73 10.08
CA LEU A 57 -4.86 3.65 10.88
C LEU A 57 -3.66 4.19 11.66
N LEU A 58 -3.81 4.36 12.98
CA LEU A 58 -2.71 4.77 13.84
C LEU A 58 -1.69 3.64 14.03
N PRO A 59 -0.37 3.94 13.98
CA PRO A 59 0.27 5.26 13.85
C PRO A 59 0.57 5.71 12.40
N LEU A 60 0.00 5.05 11.38
CA LEU A 60 0.28 5.27 9.95
C LEU A 60 -0.39 6.52 9.37
N GLY A 61 -1.57 6.89 9.90
CA GLY A 61 -2.41 7.94 9.29
C GLY A 61 -3.35 7.39 8.20
N PRO A 62 -3.59 8.16 7.12
CA PRO A 62 -4.56 7.78 6.08
C PRO A 62 -4.04 6.61 5.22
N VAL A 63 -4.83 5.52 5.20
CA VAL A 63 -4.53 4.28 4.45
C VAL A 63 -5.72 3.83 3.62
N VAL A 64 -5.48 2.95 2.67
CA VAL A 64 -6.50 2.14 1.99
C VAL A 64 -6.24 0.68 2.36
N ILE A 65 -7.16 0.09 3.10
CA ILE A 65 -7.15 -1.35 3.39
C ILE A 65 -7.84 -2.09 2.24
N ILE A 66 -7.20 -3.16 1.77
CA ILE A 66 -7.71 -3.98 0.67
C ILE A 66 -7.80 -5.42 1.16
N ASP A 67 -9.03 -5.91 1.34
CA ASP A 67 -9.29 -7.33 1.62
C ASP A 67 -9.45 -8.06 0.29
N THR A 68 -8.55 -9.01 0.01
CA THR A 68 -8.62 -9.79 -1.22
C THR A 68 -9.47 -11.03 -1.05
N PRO A 69 -10.16 -11.51 -2.10
CA PRO A 69 -10.83 -12.81 -2.07
C PRO A 69 -9.86 -13.92 -1.67
N GLY A 70 -10.34 -14.90 -0.92
CA GLY A 70 -9.53 -16.07 -0.56
C GLY A 70 -9.04 -16.79 -1.81
N LEU A 71 -7.75 -17.10 -1.84
CA LEU A 71 -7.13 -17.83 -2.93
C LEU A 71 -7.36 -19.32 -2.69
N ASP A 72 -8.04 -19.97 -3.61
CA ASP A 72 -8.27 -21.41 -3.63
C ASP A 72 -7.67 -21.97 -4.91
N ASP A 73 -7.10 -23.17 -4.83
CA ASP A 73 -6.41 -23.83 -5.96
C ASP A 73 -7.35 -24.51 -6.95
N GLU A 74 -8.67 -24.59 -6.68
CA GLU A 74 -9.58 -25.43 -7.45
C GLU A 74 -10.61 -24.65 -8.29
N GLY A 75 -10.69 -25.02 -9.58
CA GLY A 75 -11.74 -24.64 -10.52
C GLY A 75 -11.61 -23.27 -11.17
N GLU A 76 -12.57 -22.94 -12.04
CA GLU A 76 -12.61 -21.66 -12.77
C GLU A 76 -12.67 -20.44 -11.86
N LEU A 77 -13.34 -20.54 -10.72
CA LEU A 77 -13.40 -19.49 -9.70
C LEU A 77 -12.04 -19.26 -9.04
N GLY A 78 -11.21 -20.28 -8.87
CA GLY A 78 -9.84 -20.16 -8.36
C GLY A 78 -8.97 -19.34 -9.30
N ALA A 79 -9.00 -19.61 -10.60
CA ALA A 79 -8.26 -18.85 -11.61
C ALA A 79 -8.67 -17.36 -11.66
N MET A 80 -9.97 -17.06 -11.50
CA MET A 80 -10.46 -15.68 -11.44
C MET A 80 -9.97 -14.96 -10.19
N ARG A 81 -9.93 -15.62 -9.03
CA ARG A 81 -9.43 -15.04 -7.76
C ARG A 81 -7.93 -14.77 -7.81
N VAL A 82 -7.14 -15.69 -8.38
CA VAL A 82 -5.70 -15.48 -8.61
C VAL A 82 -5.47 -14.29 -9.53
N LYS A 83 -6.26 -14.15 -10.61
CA LYS A 83 -6.18 -13.00 -11.52
C LYS A 83 -6.56 -11.69 -10.82
N SER A 84 -7.58 -11.72 -9.95
CA SER A 84 -7.99 -10.57 -9.14
C SER A 84 -6.89 -10.19 -8.15
N ALA A 85 -6.29 -11.14 -7.45
CA ALA A 85 -5.18 -10.89 -6.54
C ALA A 85 -3.96 -10.29 -7.27
N LYS A 86 -3.62 -10.81 -8.46
CA LYS A 86 -2.54 -10.24 -9.29
C LYS A 86 -2.79 -8.79 -9.69
N ARG A 87 -4.05 -8.39 -9.91
CA ARG A 87 -4.40 -6.98 -10.16
C ARG A 87 -4.18 -6.11 -8.93
N VAL A 88 -4.56 -6.61 -7.74
CA VAL A 88 -4.36 -5.89 -6.46
C VAL A 88 -2.87 -5.64 -6.20
N ILE A 89 -2.02 -6.60 -6.49
CA ILE A 89 -0.56 -6.48 -6.31
C ILE A 89 0.02 -5.24 -7.00
N ASN A 90 -0.51 -4.85 -8.17
CA ASN A 90 0.02 -3.72 -8.94
C ASN A 90 -0.17 -2.34 -8.27
N TYR A 91 -1.06 -2.22 -7.31
CA TYR A 91 -1.29 -0.98 -6.56
C TYR A 91 -1.18 -1.17 -5.04
N THR A 92 -0.49 -2.23 -4.63
CA THR A 92 -0.22 -2.53 -3.22
C THR A 92 1.13 -1.94 -2.82
N ASP A 93 1.15 -1.12 -1.77
CA ASP A 93 2.39 -0.62 -1.19
C ASP A 93 2.94 -1.60 -0.16
N ILE A 94 2.08 -2.27 0.61
CA ILE A 94 2.45 -3.30 1.58
C ILE A 94 1.51 -4.49 1.45
N ALA A 95 2.08 -5.68 1.34
CA ALA A 95 1.37 -6.93 1.39
C ALA A 95 1.38 -7.52 2.81
N VAL A 96 0.24 -8.00 3.27
CA VAL A 96 0.11 -8.81 4.48
C VAL A 96 -0.38 -10.19 4.05
N LEU A 97 0.51 -11.18 4.10
CA LEU A 97 0.16 -12.57 3.80
C LEU A 97 -0.34 -13.24 5.09
N VAL A 98 -1.63 -13.52 5.12
CA VAL A 98 -2.28 -14.17 6.27
C VAL A 98 -2.28 -15.67 6.09
N VAL A 99 -1.67 -16.35 7.03
CA VAL A 99 -1.50 -17.82 7.07
C VAL A 99 -2.24 -18.35 8.29
N ASP A 100 -2.85 -19.50 8.19
CA ASP A 100 -3.41 -20.21 9.36
C ASP A 100 -2.27 -20.88 10.12
N ALA A 101 -2.09 -20.56 11.41
CA ALA A 101 -1.03 -21.11 12.25
C ALA A 101 -1.06 -22.64 12.34
N GLN A 102 -2.24 -23.26 12.21
CA GLN A 102 -2.39 -24.70 12.27
C GLN A 102 -1.88 -25.43 11.00
N THR A 103 -2.03 -24.78 9.83
CA THR A 103 -1.71 -25.43 8.55
C THR A 103 -0.38 -24.97 7.95
N GLY A 104 0.12 -23.82 8.39
CA GLY A 104 1.34 -23.22 7.86
C GLY A 104 1.23 -22.78 6.41
N LEU A 105 2.38 -22.42 5.83
CA LEU A 105 2.51 -21.94 4.45
C LEU A 105 2.19 -23.03 3.42
N SER A 106 1.26 -22.75 2.52
CA SER A 106 0.96 -23.58 1.35
C SER A 106 1.90 -23.28 0.19
N GLN A 107 1.80 -24.10 -0.88
CA GLN A 107 2.52 -23.84 -2.13
C GLN A 107 2.10 -22.51 -2.76
N LEU A 108 0.81 -22.18 -2.73
CA LEU A 108 0.28 -20.92 -3.24
C LEU A 108 0.80 -19.71 -2.47
N ASP A 109 0.92 -19.81 -1.14
CA ASP A 109 1.48 -18.75 -0.31
C ASP A 109 2.95 -18.48 -0.67
N LYS A 110 3.73 -19.55 -0.92
CA LYS A 110 5.12 -19.44 -1.39
C LYS A 110 5.25 -18.81 -2.77
N GLU A 111 4.31 -19.07 -3.67
CA GLU A 111 4.27 -18.43 -4.99
C GLU A 111 3.97 -16.94 -4.89
N LEU A 112 3.04 -16.55 -4.01
CA LEU A 112 2.77 -15.14 -3.73
C LEU A 112 3.98 -14.42 -3.17
N LEU A 113 4.71 -15.03 -2.22
CA LEU A 113 5.94 -14.46 -1.66
C LEU A 113 6.97 -14.18 -2.75
N LYS A 114 7.19 -15.11 -3.69
CA LYS A 114 8.07 -14.90 -4.84
C LYS A 114 7.61 -13.74 -5.74
N ILE A 115 6.31 -13.57 -5.92
CA ILE A 115 5.77 -12.45 -6.71
C ILE A 115 6.00 -11.11 -5.99
N PHE A 116 5.81 -11.05 -4.67
CA PHE A 116 6.09 -9.85 -3.89
C PHE A 116 7.57 -9.48 -3.92
N GLU A 117 8.45 -10.46 -3.76
CA GLU A 117 9.90 -10.29 -3.86
C GLU A 117 10.31 -9.77 -5.24
N ALA A 118 9.84 -10.39 -6.33
CA ALA A 118 10.13 -9.98 -7.70
C ALA A 118 9.61 -8.57 -8.04
N LYS A 119 8.60 -8.08 -7.32
CA LYS A 119 8.04 -6.73 -7.48
C LYS A 119 8.52 -5.74 -6.42
N GLU A 120 9.45 -6.15 -5.57
CA GLU A 120 9.99 -5.33 -4.46
C GLU A 120 8.90 -4.78 -3.53
N ILE A 121 7.80 -5.54 -3.36
CA ILE A 121 6.72 -5.19 -2.45
C ILE A 121 7.04 -5.77 -1.07
N PRO A 122 7.17 -4.96 -0.01
CA PRO A 122 7.33 -5.46 1.34
C PRO A 122 6.16 -6.35 1.72
N CYS A 123 6.47 -7.55 2.21
CA CYS A 123 5.47 -8.50 2.64
C CYS A 123 5.71 -8.91 4.09
N LEU A 124 4.67 -8.79 4.91
CA LEU A 124 4.63 -9.33 6.25
C LEU A 124 3.85 -10.65 6.23
N THR A 125 4.52 -11.76 6.52
CA THR A 125 3.85 -13.05 6.73
C THR A 125 3.34 -13.10 8.16
N VAL A 126 2.02 -13.26 8.31
CA VAL A 126 1.32 -13.19 9.59
C VAL A 126 0.56 -14.48 9.83
N TYR A 127 0.88 -15.15 10.91
CA TYR A 127 0.20 -16.38 11.31
C TYR A 127 -0.99 -16.03 12.20
N ASN A 128 -2.19 -16.28 11.71
CA ASN A 128 -3.43 -16.04 12.42
C ASN A 128 -3.91 -17.32 13.14
N LYS A 129 -4.81 -17.18 14.09
CA LYS A 129 -5.34 -18.24 14.98
C LYS A 129 -4.30 -18.75 15.97
N CYS A 130 -3.38 -17.91 16.41
CA CYS A 130 -2.38 -18.28 17.41
C CYS A 130 -2.96 -18.50 18.82
N ASP A 131 -4.26 -18.25 19.02
CA ASP A 131 -5.01 -18.73 20.17
C ASP A 131 -5.12 -20.27 20.22
N LEU A 132 -4.94 -20.93 19.08
CA LEU A 132 -4.98 -22.40 18.98
C LEU A 132 -3.59 -23.04 18.99
N ILE A 133 -2.59 -22.37 18.43
CA ILE A 133 -1.20 -22.84 18.36
C ILE A 133 -0.24 -21.64 18.38
N LYS A 134 0.80 -21.68 19.20
CA LYS A 134 1.86 -20.65 19.24
C LYS A 134 3.04 -21.10 18.40
N LEU A 135 3.55 -20.18 17.57
CA LEU A 135 4.75 -20.39 16.78
C LEU A 135 5.83 -19.43 17.29
N GLU A 136 7.01 -19.95 17.58
CA GLU A 136 8.14 -19.16 18.03
C GLU A 136 8.87 -18.52 16.84
N GLY A 137 9.27 -17.25 16.98
CA GLY A 137 10.02 -16.55 15.94
C GLY A 137 9.20 -15.98 14.78
N GLU A 138 7.88 -16.18 14.79
CA GLU A 138 6.97 -15.74 13.73
C GLU A 138 6.04 -14.60 14.21
N ILE A 139 5.48 -13.85 13.27
CA ILE A 139 4.46 -12.84 13.58
C ILE A 139 3.13 -13.54 13.84
N CYS A 140 2.86 -13.77 15.10
CA CYS A 140 1.66 -14.47 15.57
C CYS A 140 0.56 -13.49 15.98
N VAL A 141 -0.66 -13.73 15.50
CA VAL A 141 -1.85 -12.94 15.85
C VAL A 141 -3.06 -13.86 16.08
N SER A 142 -4.04 -13.34 16.80
CA SER A 142 -5.38 -13.93 16.84
C SER A 142 -6.41 -12.83 16.58
N ALA A 143 -7.03 -12.89 15.41
CA ALA A 143 -8.14 -12.00 15.09
C ALA A 143 -9.35 -12.18 16.02
N LYS A 144 -9.45 -13.34 16.69
CA LYS A 144 -10.53 -13.68 17.62
C LYS A 144 -10.33 -13.06 19.00
N THR A 145 -9.11 -13.12 19.53
CA THR A 145 -8.78 -12.61 20.89
C THR A 145 -8.22 -11.22 20.90
N GLY A 146 -7.74 -10.72 19.75
CA GLY A 146 -7.02 -9.44 19.65
C GLY A 146 -5.53 -9.54 19.94
N GLU A 147 -5.02 -10.73 20.29
CA GLU A 147 -3.59 -10.95 20.59
C GLU A 147 -2.72 -10.62 19.39
N GLY A 148 -1.64 -9.85 19.58
CA GLY A 148 -0.67 -9.49 18.55
C GLY A 148 -1.12 -8.43 17.53
N ILE A 149 -2.36 -7.93 17.60
CA ILE A 149 -2.89 -6.96 16.62
C ILE A 149 -2.14 -5.63 16.67
N ASP A 150 -1.85 -5.10 17.85
CA ASP A 150 -1.14 -3.82 17.97
C ASP A 150 0.32 -3.94 17.51
N THR A 151 0.99 -5.05 17.84
CA THR A 151 2.32 -5.37 17.30
C THR A 151 2.32 -5.43 15.77
N LEU A 152 1.29 -6.03 15.17
CA LEU A 152 1.15 -6.06 13.72
C LEU A 152 0.99 -4.66 13.12
N LYS A 153 0.20 -3.78 13.73
CA LYS A 153 0.05 -2.37 13.30
C LYS A 153 1.40 -1.63 13.31
N GLU A 154 2.20 -1.84 14.37
CA GLU A 154 3.54 -1.24 14.49
C GLU A 154 4.49 -1.76 13.42
N LEU A 155 4.47 -3.08 13.13
CA LEU A 155 5.28 -3.68 12.07
C LEU A 155 4.91 -3.16 10.68
N ILE A 156 3.61 -3.03 10.39
CA ILE A 156 3.12 -2.41 9.16
C ILE A 156 3.64 -0.97 9.08
N ALA A 157 3.52 -0.19 10.15
CA ALA A 157 3.99 1.19 10.19
C ALA A 157 5.51 1.32 9.95
N LYS A 158 6.29 0.42 10.53
CA LYS A 158 7.74 0.37 10.32
C LYS A 158 8.11 0.02 8.87
N SER A 159 7.41 -0.92 8.27
CA SER A 159 7.62 -1.31 6.88
C SER A 159 7.35 -0.17 5.89
N VAL A 160 6.31 0.64 6.14
CA VAL A 160 6.00 1.85 5.36
C VAL A 160 7.12 2.87 5.44
N LYS A 161 7.59 3.18 6.65
CA LYS A 161 8.65 4.19 6.86
C LYS A 161 9.94 3.80 6.13
N ASN A 162 10.27 2.52 6.11
CA ASN A 162 11.43 2.02 5.40
C ASN A 162 11.29 2.18 3.87
N GLN A 163 10.08 2.03 3.32
CA GLN A 163 9.81 2.24 1.90
C GLN A 163 9.81 3.72 1.49
N ALA A 164 9.26 4.60 2.33
CA ALA A 164 9.24 6.03 2.04
C ALA A 164 10.66 6.60 1.86
N ASN A 165 11.66 5.97 2.51
CA ASN A 165 13.06 6.33 2.35
C ASN A 165 13.72 5.78 1.07
N THR A 166 13.06 4.87 0.34
CA THR A 166 13.64 4.20 -0.85
C THR A 166 12.99 4.62 -2.16
N LYS A 167 11.73 5.05 -2.16
CA LYS A 167 11.03 5.50 -3.38
C LYS A 167 11.29 6.98 -3.62
N ARG A 168 12.39 7.29 -4.30
CA ARG A 168 12.67 8.63 -4.84
C ARG A 168 12.17 8.71 -6.27
N VAL A 169 11.68 9.88 -6.68
CA VAL A 169 11.23 10.13 -8.06
C VAL A 169 12.42 10.56 -8.92
N VAL A 170 13.23 11.48 -8.41
CA VAL A 170 14.43 12.02 -9.04
C VAL A 170 15.57 12.24 -8.04
N GLY A 171 15.33 12.05 -6.75
CA GLY A 171 16.27 12.38 -5.69
C GLY A 171 17.54 11.51 -5.65
N ASP A 172 17.57 10.37 -6.34
CA ASP A 172 18.74 9.53 -6.55
C ASP A 172 19.66 10.04 -7.68
N LEU A 173 19.16 10.96 -8.50
CA LEU A 173 19.87 11.61 -9.61
C LEU A 173 20.38 13.01 -9.26
N ILE A 174 20.11 13.50 -8.06
CA ILE A 174 20.28 14.89 -7.65
C ILE A 174 21.27 14.99 -6.48
N GLU A 175 22.18 15.92 -6.56
CA GLU A 175 23.08 16.28 -5.45
C GLU A 175 22.57 17.49 -4.67
N LYS A 176 23.06 17.64 -3.45
CA LYS A 176 22.71 18.79 -2.60
C LYS A 176 23.17 20.09 -3.27
N ASN A 177 22.28 21.09 -3.29
CA ASN A 177 22.42 22.41 -3.93
C ASN A 177 22.32 22.41 -5.46
N ASP A 178 21.98 21.31 -6.09
CA ASP A 178 21.66 21.29 -7.51
C ASP A 178 20.47 22.20 -7.82
N LEU A 179 20.51 22.85 -8.98
CA LEU A 179 19.41 23.65 -9.50
C LEU A 179 18.59 22.81 -10.50
N ILE A 180 17.41 22.41 -10.11
CA ILE A 180 16.51 21.58 -10.92
C ILE A 180 15.39 22.43 -11.49
N VAL A 181 15.25 22.42 -12.81
CA VAL A 181 14.15 23.11 -13.49
C VAL A 181 13.09 22.10 -13.88
N LEU A 182 11.93 22.21 -13.26
CA LEU A 182 10.75 21.38 -13.56
C LEU A 182 9.88 22.10 -14.59
N VAL A 183 9.76 21.51 -15.76
CA VAL A 183 8.85 21.99 -16.81
C VAL A 183 7.50 21.27 -16.66
N THR A 184 6.50 22.00 -16.22
CA THR A 184 5.16 21.48 -15.97
C THR A 184 4.17 22.01 -17.01
N PRO A 185 3.64 21.16 -17.91
CA PRO A 185 2.55 21.55 -18.78
C PRO A 185 1.33 21.90 -17.92
N ILE A 186 0.61 22.95 -18.30
CA ILE A 186 -0.68 23.24 -17.68
C ILE A 186 -1.74 22.42 -18.39
N ASP A 187 -2.12 21.31 -17.77
CA ASP A 187 -3.20 20.47 -18.24
C ASP A 187 -4.56 21.13 -17.93
N GLU A 188 -5.37 21.35 -18.98
CA GLU A 188 -6.73 21.89 -18.86
C GLU A 188 -7.65 20.97 -18.02
N SER A 189 -7.33 19.70 -17.92
CA SER A 189 -8.05 18.73 -17.09
C SER A 189 -7.67 18.78 -15.60
N ALA A 190 -6.59 19.48 -15.26
CA ALA A 190 -6.22 19.66 -13.86
C ALA A 190 -7.13 20.71 -13.18
N PRO A 191 -7.51 20.51 -11.91
CA PRO A 191 -8.28 21.51 -11.18
C PRO A 191 -7.54 22.87 -11.15
N LYS A 192 -8.21 23.95 -11.54
CA LYS A 192 -7.62 25.30 -11.56
C LYS A 192 -6.94 25.66 -10.23
N GLY A 193 -5.68 26.10 -10.30
CA GLY A 193 -4.92 26.54 -9.14
C GLY A 193 -4.26 25.44 -8.33
N ARG A 194 -4.18 24.19 -8.83
CA ARG A 194 -3.52 23.07 -8.14
C ARG A 194 -2.53 22.36 -9.06
N LEU A 195 -1.38 22.01 -8.51
CA LEU A 195 -0.47 21.06 -9.14
C LEU A 195 -1.05 19.65 -8.97
N ILE A 196 -0.89 18.79 -9.99
CA ILE A 196 -1.27 17.38 -9.89
C ILE A 196 -0.29 16.62 -8.97
N LEU A 197 -0.75 15.52 -8.40
CA LEU A 197 0.02 14.77 -7.41
C LEU A 197 1.45 14.41 -7.84
N PRO A 198 1.72 13.88 -9.06
CA PRO A 198 3.09 13.60 -9.49
C PRO A 198 4.01 14.84 -9.46
N GLN A 199 3.49 16.01 -9.84
CA GLN A 199 4.25 17.27 -9.81
C GLN A 199 4.62 17.65 -8.37
N GLN A 200 3.67 17.54 -7.43
CA GLN A 200 3.92 17.81 -6.01
C GLN A 200 4.93 16.84 -5.42
N GLN A 201 4.83 15.55 -5.73
CA GLN A 201 5.76 14.52 -5.27
C GLN A 201 7.18 14.76 -5.79
N THR A 202 7.34 15.13 -7.07
CA THR A 202 8.63 15.43 -7.65
C THR A 202 9.26 16.66 -7.00
N ILE A 203 8.48 17.74 -6.79
CA ILE A 203 8.97 18.94 -6.09
C ILE A 203 9.43 18.58 -4.67
N ARG A 204 8.62 17.79 -3.96
CA ARG A 204 8.96 17.36 -2.60
C ARG A 204 10.25 16.55 -2.55
N ASP A 205 10.42 15.61 -3.47
CA ASP A 205 11.61 14.75 -3.55
C ASP A 205 12.89 15.58 -3.83
N ILE A 206 12.80 16.59 -4.69
CA ILE A 206 13.92 17.55 -4.94
C ILE A 206 14.28 18.29 -3.65
N LEU A 207 13.31 18.82 -2.94
CA LEU A 207 13.54 19.59 -1.71
C LEU A 207 14.10 18.70 -0.60
N ASP A 208 13.59 17.47 -0.45
CA ASP A 208 14.08 16.49 0.53
C ASP A 208 15.52 16.04 0.22
N SER A 209 15.96 16.10 -1.05
CA SER A 209 17.35 15.88 -1.48
C SER A 209 18.27 17.07 -1.20
N GLY A 210 17.75 18.19 -0.70
CA GLY A 210 18.51 19.42 -0.43
C GLY A 210 18.87 20.21 -1.67
N ALA A 211 18.19 19.98 -2.80
CA ALA A 211 18.34 20.69 -4.05
C ALA A 211 17.32 21.86 -4.19
N ILE A 212 17.50 22.69 -5.19
CA ILE A 212 16.67 23.86 -5.48
C ILE A 212 15.71 23.49 -6.62
N ALA A 213 14.40 23.66 -6.40
CA ALA A 213 13.38 23.44 -7.42
C ALA A 213 12.92 24.78 -8.02
N VAL A 214 13.05 24.92 -9.33
CA VAL A 214 12.42 26.01 -10.12
C VAL A 214 11.34 25.38 -10.97
N VAL A 215 10.10 25.83 -10.81
CA VAL A 215 8.96 25.32 -11.57
C VAL A 215 8.54 26.33 -12.61
N THR A 216 8.48 25.91 -13.87
CA THR A 216 8.08 26.76 -14.99
C THR A 216 7.11 26.03 -15.91
N LYS A 217 6.41 26.79 -16.75
CA LYS A 217 5.59 26.21 -17.82
C LYS A 217 6.47 25.85 -19.00
N ASP A 218 5.97 24.95 -19.84
CA ASP A 218 6.60 24.58 -21.11
C ASP A 218 6.83 25.80 -22.03
N THR A 219 5.88 26.73 -22.05
CA THR A 219 5.94 27.95 -22.86
C THR A 219 6.89 29.02 -22.31
N GLU A 220 7.31 28.93 -21.04
CA GLU A 220 8.12 29.95 -20.34
C GLU A 220 9.54 29.44 -20.01
N LEU A 221 9.94 28.29 -20.51
CA LEU A 221 11.24 27.67 -20.21
C LEU A 221 12.41 28.56 -20.63
N GLU A 222 12.37 29.13 -21.84
CA GLU A 222 13.46 29.96 -22.36
C GLU A 222 13.69 31.21 -21.52
N GLU A 223 12.62 31.91 -21.12
CA GLU A 223 12.69 33.07 -20.25
C GLU A 223 13.20 32.74 -18.86
N THR A 224 12.76 31.58 -18.34
CA THR A 224 13.21 31.09 -17.04
C THR A 224 14.72 30.81 -17.06
N LEU A 225 15.24 30.13 -18.10
CA LEU A 225 16.66 29.83 -18.22
C LEU A 225 17.49 31.13 -18.34
N LYS A 226 17.06 32.12 -19.15
CA LYS A 226 17.70 33.42 -19.23
C LYS A 226 17.74 34.16 -17.87
N SER A 227 16.65 34.08 -17.10
CA SER A 227 16.57 34.65 -15.75
C SER A 227 17.51 34.00 -14.75
N LEU A 228 17.81 32.70 -14.95
CA LEU A 228 18.76 31.94 -14.15
C LEU A 228 20.23 32.10 -14.61
N GLY A 229 20.48 32.90 -15.64
CA GLY A 229 21.83 33.13 -16.19
C GLY A 229 22.38 31.94 -17.00
N LYS A 230 21.49 31.14 -17.59
CA LYS A 230 21.80 29.94 -18.41
C LYS A 230 21.45 30.17 -19.87
#